data_9c608b3cd855b1fb34e3284472f566ca
#
_entry.id   9c608b3cd855b1fb34e3284472f566ca
#
_cell.length_a   1.000
_cell.length_b   1.000
_cell.length_c   1.000
_cell.angle_alpha   90.00
_cell.angle_beta   90.00
_cell.angle_gamma   90.00
#
_symmetry.space_group_name_H-M   'P 1'
#
loop_
_entity.id
_entity.type
_entity.pdbx_description
1 polymer ?
#
loop_
_entity_poly.entity_id
_entity_poly.type
_entity_poly.pdbx_seq_one_letter_code
_entity_poly.pdbx_strand_id
1 'polypeptide(L)'
;MKVKVYGFNHSPWVQAVLLALHDQQIEHDVYQIPSFKIFNKWGIYMPVVSIDENPAEIESTKILQKLNYNAITENELRAIRGTWQGVFHRTNNPLNFFSAWAHDADSKSNVFKRSINNFLLSFTTFYMFVLINLINFRSKNKDPKNFGDQYLFWESELNKSESPFLDGDNPGTRDLLLFGIIQCHASLPVPPLEALQNDARLAEVRNWISKMQVRFKDYVYLHSGEHFEPSITKTNRTSFLQRCVFYFGM
;
A
#
# COMPACT_ATOMS: atom_id res chain seq x y z
N MET A 1 20.84 -13.10 -9.41
CA MET A 1 20.10 -12.86 -8.15
C MET A 1 18.67 -13.32 -8.38
N LYS A 2 18.17 -14.27 -7.60
CA LYS A 2 16.77 -14.77 -7.69
C LYS A 2 15.98 -14.22 -6.52
N VAL A 3 14.98 -13.37 -6.80
CA VAL A 3 14.18 -12.74 -5.76
C VAL A 3 12.76 -13.30 -5.77
N LYS A 4 12.23 -13.66 -4.60
CA LYS A 4 10.86 -14.09 -4.40
C LYS A 4 10.20 -13.17 -3.39
N VAL A 5 9.09 -12.57 -3.80
CA VAL A 5 8.28 -11.67 -2.97
C VAL A 5 6.96 -12.36 -2.64
N TYR A 6 6.66 -12.50 -1.37
CA TYR A 6 5.39 -13.02 -0.88
C TYR A 6 4.60 -11.86 -0.28
N GLY A 7 3.41 -11.63 -0.81
CA GLY A 7 2.52 -10.58 -0.35
C GLY A 7 1.59 -10.07 -1.45
N PHE A 8 0.56 -9.36 -1.03
CA PHE A 8 -0.42 -8.77 -1.95
C PHE A 8 0.11 -7.46 -2.52
N ASN A 9 -0.03 -7.28 -3.83
CA ASN A 9 0.34 -6.04 -4.52
C ASN A 9 -0.43 -4.78 -4.06
N HIS A 10 -1.52 -4.94 -3.31
CA HIS A 10 -2.25 -3.83 -2.67
C HIS A 10 -1.67 -3.42 -1.31
N SER A 11 -0.75 -4.19 -0.75
CA SER A 11 -0.07 -3.81 0.49
C SER A 11 0.94 -2.69 0.21
N PRO A 12 0.91 -1.56 0.96
CA PRO A 12 1.85 -0.46 0.74
C PRO A 12 3.32 -0.89 0.89
N TRP A 13 3.58 -1.79 1.82
CA TRP A 13 4.93 -2.30 2.09
C TRP A 13 5.41 -3.26 1.01
N VAL A 14 4.52 -4.06 0.43
CA VAL A 14 4.81 -4.91 -0.74
C VAL A 14 5.06 -4.02 -1.95
N GLN A 15 4.22 -3.01 -2.18
CA GLN A 15 4.39 -2.05 -3.27
C GLN A 15 5.75 -1.36 -3.21
N ALA A 16 6.18 -0.89 -2.05
CA ALA A 16 7.49 -0.25 -1.90
C ALA A 16 8.65 -1.16 -2.36
N VAL A 17 8.60 -2.44 -2.00
CA VAL A 17 9.61 -3.42 -2.41
C VAL A 17 9.53 -3.73 -3.92
N LEU A 18 8.32 -3.90 -4.46
CA LEU A 18 8.15 -4.18 -5.89
C LEU A 18 8.59 -2.99 -6.75
N LEU A 19 8.33 -1.76 -6.31
CA LEU A 19 8.83 -0.54 -6.96
C LEU A 19 10.36 -0.51 -6.96
N ALA A 20 11.01 -0.84 -5.83
CA ALA A 20 12.46 -0.90 -5.74
C ALA A 20 13.07 -1.94 -6.69
N LEU A 21 12.47 -3.13 -6.75
CA LEU A 21 12.92 -4.19 -7.67
C LEU A 21 12.74 -3.78 -9.13
N HIS A 22 11.64 -3.12 -9.46
CA HIS A 22 11.39 -2.58 -10.79
C HIS A 22 12.41 -1.47 -11.16
N ASP A 23 12.63 -0.51 -10.25
CA ASP A 23 13.57 0.60 -10.48
C ASP A 23 14.99 0.12 -10.78
N GLN A 24 15.42 -0.96 -10.12
CA GLN A 24 16.72 -1.60 -10.32
C GLN A 24 16.72 -2.68 -11.41
N GLN A 25 15.60 -2.89 -12.10
CA GLN A 25 15.45 -3.92 -13.15
C GLN A 25 15.81 -5.34 -12.66
N ILE A 26 15.49 -5.64 -11.40
CA ILE A 26 15.72 -6.94 -10.79
C ILE A 26 14.56 -7.88 -11.11
N GLU A 27 14.87 -9.01 -11.78
CA GLU A 27 13.88 -10.07 -12.02
C GLU A 27 13.41 -10.69 -10.70
N HIS A 28 12.10 -10.86 -10.56
CA HIS A 28 11.51 -11.40 -9.34
C HIS A 28 10.17 -12.11 -9.59
N ASP A 29 9.90 -13.09 -8.74
CA ASP A 29 8.62 -13.80 -8.70
C ASP A 29 7.73 -13.24 -7.58
N VAL A 30 6.47 -12.95 -7.87
CA VAL A 30 5.49 -12.48 -6.88
C VAL A 30 4.49 -13.58 -6.56
N TYR A 31 4.37 -13.90 -5.28
CA TYR A 31 3.44 -14.89 -4.73
C TYR A 31 2.42 -14.19 -3.83
N GLN A 32 1.22 -13.98 -4.32
CA GLN A 32 0.15 -13.32 -3.55
C GLN A 32 -0.32 -14.16 -2.36
N ILE A 33 -0.29 -15.48 -2.50
CA ILE A 33 -0.61 -16.42 -1.42
C ILE A 33 0.69 -17.04 -0.93
N PRO A 34 1.05 -16.84 0.36
CA PRO A 34 2.24 -17.45 0.89
C PRO A 34 2.12 -18.98 0.92
N SER A 35 3.22 -19.69 0.66
CA SER A 35 3.27 -21.13 0.86
C SER A 35 3.00 -21.48 2.33
N PHE A 36 2.54 -22.71 2.60
CA PHE A 36 2.31 -23.15 3.98
C PHE A 36 3.53 -22.97 4.90
N LYS A 37 4.74 -23.19 4.37
CA LYS A 37 6.01 -22.97 5.09
C LYS A 37 6.20 -21.50 5.49
N ILE A 38 5.93 -20.58 4.56
CA ILE A 38 6.02 -19.13 4.80
C ILE A 38 4.95 -18.70 5.80
N PHE A 39 3.71 -19.15 5.59
CA PHE A 39 2.60 -18.84 6.49
C PHE A 39 2.83 -19.35 7.92
N ASN A 40 3.33 -20.58 8.08
CA ASN A 40 3.62 -21.13 9.40
C ASN A 40 4.72 -20.38 10.15
N LYS A 41 5.68 -19.81 9.42
CA LYS A 41 6.79 -19.07 10.02
C LYS A 41 6.46 -17.59 10.28
N TRP A 42 5.77 -16.94 9.35
CA TRP A 42 5.59 -15.49 9.31
C TRP A 42 4.12 -15.06 9.42
N GLY A 43 3.18 -16.01 9.38
CA GLY A 43 1.75 -15.70 9.39
C GLY A 43 1.35 -14.90 8.16
N ILE A 44 0.62 -13.83 8.41
CA ILE A 44 0.12 -12.90 7.38
C ILE A 44 1.03 -11.66 7.20
N TYR A 45 2.20 -11.63 7.84
CA TYR A 45 3.14 -10.52 7.64
C TYR A 45 3.60 -10.44 6.20
N MET A 46 3.62 -9.23 5.66
CA MET A 46 4.04 -8.95 4.30
C MET A 46 4.72 -7.56 4.22
N PRO A 47 5.71 -7.39 3.32
CA PRO A 47 6.28 -8.40 2.44
C PRO A 47 7.12 -9.44 3.18
N VAL A 48 7.19 -10.66 2.65
CA VAL A 48 8.25 -11.61 2.99
C VAL A 48 9.10 -11.80 1.74
N VAL A 49 10.38 -11.45 1.79
CA VAL A 49 11.28 -11.46 0.63
C VAL A 49 12.44 -12.40 0.87
N SER A 50 12.67 -13.29 -0.10
CA SER A 50 13.85 -14.15 -0.16
C SER A 50 14.71 -13.73 -1.33
N ILE A 51 15.97 -13.43 -1.07
CA ILE A 51 16.97 -13.08 -2.06
C ILE A 51 17.97 -14.24 -2.14
N ASP A 52 18.08 -14.85 -3.32
CA ASP A 52 18.77 -16.11 -3.53
C ASP A 52 18.28 -17.19 -2.54
N GLU A 53 19.12 -17.92 -1.86
CA GLU A 53 18.76 -18.92 -0.84
C GLU A 53 18.89 -18.37 0.60
N ASN A 54 19.08 -17.04 0.74
CA ASN A 54 19.23 -16.43 2.05
C ASN A 54 17.91 -16.48 2.86
N PRO A 55 18.03 -16.41 4.20
CA PRO A 55 16.85 -16.31 5.06
C PRO A 55 15.94 -15.17 4.63
N ALA A 56 14.63 -15.44 4.59
CA ALA A 56 13.65 -14.44 4.20
C ALA A 56 13.62 -13.27 5.19
N GLU A 57 13.51 -12.06 4.65
CA GLU A 57 13.33 -10.80 5.38
C GLU A 57 11.87 -10.35 5.32
N ILE A 58 11.38 -9.76 6.39
CA ILE A 58 9.97 -9.33 6.51
C ILE A 58 9.79 -7.81 6.65
N GLU A 59 10.86 -7.08 6.87
CA GLU A 59 10.78 -5.64 7.09
C GLU A 59 11.15 -4.89 5.82
N SER A 60 10.19 -4.12 5.26
CA SER A 60 10.39 -3.41 4.00
C SER A 60 11.61 -2.48 4.02
N THR A 61 11.86 -1.77 5.12
CA THR A 61 13.04 -0.89 5.24
C THR A 61 14.34 -1.66 5.17
N LYS A 62 14.45 -2.83 5.81
CA LYS A 62 15.62 -3.70 5.73
C LYS A 62 15.78 -4.32 4.34
N ILE A 63 14.67 -4.67 3.70
CA ILE A 63 14.68 -5.17 2.33
C ILE A 63 15.22 -4.09 1.39
N LEU A 64 14.73 -2.86 1.50
CA LEU A 64 15.21 -1.73 0.71
C LEU A 64 16.71 -1.46 0.94
N GLN A 65 17.19 -1.54 2.19
CA GLN A 65 18.62 -1.43 2.48
C GLN A 65 19.45 -2.54 1.81
N LYS A 66 18.96 -3.79 1.80
CA LYS A 66 19.61 -4.90 1.05
C LYS A 66 19.61 -4.68 -0.46
N LEU A 67 18.68 -3.87 -0.96
CA LEU A 67 18.63 -3.40 -2.34
C LEU A 67 19.41 -2.09 -2.55
N ASN A 68 20.31 -1.72 -1.64
CA ASN A 68 21.18 -0.54 -1.68
C ASN A 68 20.44 0.82 -1.62
N TYR A 69 19.22 0.87 -1.11
CA TYR A 69 18.56 2.13 -0.78
C TYR A 69 19.00 2.63 0.59
N ASN A 70 18.98 3.94 0.78
CA ASN A 70 19.39 4.57 2.02
C ASN A 70 18.51 4.13 3.20
N ALA A 71 19.12 4.04 4.38
CA ALA A 71 18.38 3.89 5.62
C ALA A 71 17.54 5.14 5.90
N ILE A 72 16.38 4.94 6.52
CA ILE A 72 15.56 6.06 7.02
C ILE A 72 15.62 6.13 8.55
N THR A 73 15.38 7.31 9.10
CA THR A 73 15.31 7.52 10.54
C THR A 73 14.00 6.98 11.13
N GLU A 74 14.00 6.71 12.43
CA GLU A 74 12.78 6.31 13.14
C GLU A 74 11.67 7.38 13.07
N ASN A 75 12.02 8.66 12.99
CA ASN A 75 11.05 9.74 12.88
C ASN A 75 10.39 9.75 11.50
N GLU A 76 11.15 9.56 10.42
CA GLU A 76 10.63 9.43 9.06
C GLU A 76 9.75 8.19 8.92
N LEU A 77 10.19 7.04 9.46
CA LEU A 77 9.40 5.82 9.45
C LEU A 77 8.09 6.00 10.23
N ARG A 78 8.11 6.74 11.34
CA ARG A 78 6.90 7.07 12.10
C ARG A 78 5.96 7.97 11.29
N ALA A 79 6.48 8.95 10.56
CA ALA A 79 5.68 9.79 9.68
C ALA A 79 5.04 8.98 8.55
N ILE A 80 5.78 8.07 7.90
CA ILE A 80 5.28 7.16 6.86
C ILE A 80 4.16 6.25 7.42
N ARG A 81 4.39 5.64 8.59
CA ARG A 81 3.36 4.81 9.25
C ARG A 81 2.13 5.61 9.63
N GLY A 82 2.30 6.85 10.09
CA GLY A 82 1.20 7.77 10.38
C GLY A 82 0.36 8.10 9.15
N THR A 83 1.00 8.30 8.01
CA THR A 83 0.32 8.52 6.72
C THR A 83 -0.52 7.29 6.33
N TRP A 84 0.00 6.09 6.48
CA TRP A 84 -0.74 4.87 6.18
C TRP A 84 -1.90 4.61 7.15
N GLN A 85 -1.70 4.83 8.44
CA GLN A 85 -2.72 4.58 9.47
C GLN A 85 -4.00 5.38 9.21
N GLY A 86 -3.91 6.58 8.66
CA GLY A 86 -5.06 7.40 8.30
C GLY A 86 -6.06 6.73 7.34
N VAL A 87 -5.63 5.73 6.57
CA VAL A 87 -6.52 4.99 5.64
C VAL A 87 -7.57 4.18 6.36
N PHE A 88 -7.17 3.53 7.45
CA PHE A 88 -8.02 2.54 8.13
C PHE A 88 -8.98 3.15 9.14
N HIS A 89 -8.72 4.39 9.57
CA HIS A 89 -9.47 5.02 10.66
C HIS A 89 -10.82 5.61 10.29
N ARG A 90 -11.08 5.88 9.00
CA ARG A 90 -12.26 6.66 8.60
C ARG A 90 -12.90 6.18 7.31
N THR A 91 -12.93 4.90 7.05
CA THR A 91 -13.76 4.43 5.95
C THR A 91 -15.22 4.62 6.34
N ASN A 92 -15.90 5.64 5.79
CA ASN A 92 -17.33 5.82 5.92
C ASN A 92 -18.13 4.61 5.40
N ASN A 93 -17.44 3.74 4.66
CA ASN A 93 -17.99 2.50 4.16
C ASN A 93 -16.93 1.38 4.12
N PRO A 94 -16.62 0.76 5.27
CA PRO A 94 -15.65 -0.34 5.33
C PRO A 94 -15.98 -1.51 4.41
N LEU A 95 -17.26 -1.77 4.16
CA LEU A 95 -17.70 -2.82 3.23
C LEU A 95 -17.25 -2.58 1.80
N ASN A 96 -17.36 -1.35 1.31
CA ASN A 96 -16.89 -0.99 -0.03
C ASN A 96 -15.37 -1.07 -0.12
N PHE A 97 -14.67 -0.69 0.93
CA PHE A 97 -13.23 -0.79 1.03
C PHE A 97 -12.74 -2.23 0.86
N PHE A 98 -13.25 -3.16 1.67
CA PHE A 98 -12.88 -4.57 1.62
C PHE A 98 -13.28 -5.25 0.31
N SER A 99 -14.43 -4.85 -0.24
CA SER A 99 -14.95 -5.35 -1.50
C SER A 99 -14.08 -4.93 -2.70
N ALA A 100 -13.67 -3.68 -2.75
CA ALA A 100 -12.82 -3.18 -3.82
C ALA A 100 -11.46 -3.90 -3.84
N TRP A 101 -10.85 -4.09 -2.68
CA TRP A 101 -9.59 -4.82 -2.54
C TRP A 101 -9.68 -6.27 -3.00
N ALA A 102 -10.76 -6.94 -2.66
CA ALA A 102 -10.97 -8.33 -3.06
C ALA A 102 -11.27 -8.47 -4.57
N HIS A 103 -11.91 -7.47 -5.18
CA HIS A 103 -12.36 -7.54 -6.56
C HIS A 103 -11.23 -7.33 -7.58
N ASP A 104 -10.28 -6.46 -7.27
CA ASP A 104 -9.22 -6.09 -8.22
C ASP A 104 -8.10 -7.14 -8.29
N ALA A 105 -7.99 -8.01 -7.29
CA ALA A 105 -6.88 -8.95 -7.19
C ALA A 105 -6.91 -10.07 -8.23
N ASP A 106 -8.02 -10.33 -8.94
CA ASP A 106 -8.12 -11.54 -9.76
C ASP A 106 -9.13 -11.49 -10.93
N SER A 107 -9.04 -10.47 -11.78
CA SER A 107 -9.92 -10.38 -12.97
C SER A 107 -9.68 -11.48 -14.03
N LYS A 108 -8.57 -12.22 -13.94
CA LYS A 108 -8.11 -13.21 -14.94
C LYS A 108 -8.32 -14.67 -14.53
N SER A 109 -8.84 -14.97 -13.33
CA SER A 109 -8.94 -16.35 -12.84
C SER A 109 -10.33 -16.97 -13.01
N ASN A 110 -10.39 -18.31 -12.92
CA ASN A 110 -11.61 -19.09 -12.91
C ASN A 110 -12.54 -18.63 -11.76
N VAL A 111 -13.87 -18.57 -11.99
CA VAL A 111 -14.89 -18.06 -11.06
C VAL A 111 -14.77 -18.66 -9.65
N PHE A 112 -14.50 -19.97 -9.56
CA PHE A 112 -14.35 -20.66 -8.26
C PHE A 112 -13.10 -20.21 -7.52
N LYS A 113 -11.95 -20.15 -8.20
CA LYS A 113 -10.68 -19.67 -7.64
C LYS A 113 -10.78 -18.21 -7.23
N ARG A 114 -11.44 -17.40 -8.04
CA ARG A 114 -11.72 -15.98 -7.73
C ARG A 114 -12.57 -15.83 -6.46
N SER A 115 -13.60 -16.66 -6.27
CA SER A 115 -14.45 -16.62 -5.08
C SER A 115 -13.67 -16.97 -3.80
N ILE A 116 -12.79 -17.97 -3.85
CA ILE A 116 -11.93 -18.35 -2.72
C ILE A 116 -10.93 -17.22 -2.41
N ASN A 117 -10.26 -16.70 -3.44
CA ASN A 117 -9.30 -15.62 -3.26
C ASN A 117 -9.98 -14.36 -2.70
N ASN A 118 -11.15 -14.00 -3.19
CA ASN A 118 -11.92 -12.87 -2.69
C ASN A 118 -12.32 -13.06 -1.22
N PHE A 119 -12.69 -14.27 -0.83
CA PHE A 119 -12.99 -14.58 0.57
C PHE A 119 -11.74 -14.43 1.45
N LEU A 120 -10.61 -15.02 1.05
CA LEU A 120 -9.37 -14.96 1.79
C LEU A 120 -8.83 -13.53 1.91
N LEU A 121 -8.90 -12.75 0.84
CA LEU A 121 -8.49 -11.35 0.82
C LEU A 121 -9.38 -10.49 1.70
N SER A 122 -10.70 -10.67 1.62
CA SER A 122 -11.66 -9.96 2.47
C SER A 122 -11.43 -10.26 3.94
N PHE A 123 -11.22 -11.54 4.30
CA PHE A 123 -10.93 -11.96 5.66
C PHE A 123 -9.60 -11.39 6.16
N THR A 124 -8.54 -11.46 5.35
CA THR A 124 -7.23 -10.92 5.72
C THR A 124 -7.30 -9.40 5.94
N THR A 125 -8.00 -8.69 5.07
CA THR A 125 -8.15 -7.24 5.18
C THR A 125 -8.96 -6.85 6.40
N PHE A 126 -10.03 -7.57 6.70
CA PHE A 126 -10.82 -7.39 7.91
C PHE A 126 -9.98 -7.62 9.17
N TYR A 127 -9.20 -8.71 9.20
CA TYR A 127 -8.30 -9.00 10.32
C TYR A 127 -7.26 -7.89 10.52
N MET A 128 -6.67 -7.36 9.44
CA MET A 128 -5.75 -6.23 9.50
C MET A 128 -6.43 -4.96 10.03
N PHE A 129 -7.67 -4.71 9.62
CA PHE A 129 -8.46 -3.59 10.15
C PHE A 129 -8.66 -3.69 11.66
N VAL A 130 -9.05 -4.85 12.17
CA VAL A 130 -9.22 -5.09 13.61
C VAL A 130 -7.91 -4.88 14.36
N LEU A 131 -6.80 -5.46 13.85
CA LEU A 131 -5.48 -5.29 14.46
C LEU A 131 -5.05 -3.83 14.52
N ILE A 132 -5.21 -3.08 13.44
CA ILE A 132 -4.80 -1.68 13.37
C ILE A 132 -5.63 -0.84 14.32
N ASN A 133 -6.94 -1.04 14.37
CA ASN A 133 -7.80 -0.35 15.33
C ASN A 133 -7.40 -0.67 16.78
N LEU A 134 -7.06 -1.92 17.08
CA LEU A 134 -6.59 -2.32 18.41
C LEU A 134 -5.26 -1.65 18.76
N ILE A 135 -4.31 -1.61 17.83
CA ILE A 135 -3.01 -0.94 18.00
C ILE A 135 -3.21 0.55 18.26
N ASN A 136 -4.08 1.19 17.50
CA ASN A 136 -4.33 2.63 17.62
C ASN A 136 -5.06 2.97 18.92
N PHE A 137 -6.03 2.15 19.32
CA PHE A 137 -6.67 2.29 20.63
C PHE A 137 -5.66 2.22 21.77
N ARG A 138 -4.68 1.32 21.67
CA ARG A 138 -3.59 1.19 22.67
C ARG A 138 -2.58 2.34 22.59
N SER A 139 -2.24 2.79 21.40
CA SER A 139 -1.23 3.84 21.20
C SER A 139 -1.75 5.26 21.44
N LYS A 140 -3.06 5.44 21.64
CA LYS A 140 -3.73 6.75 21.78
C LYS A 140 -3.44 7.71 20.62
N ASN A 141 -3.19 7.19 19.44
CA ASN A 141 -3.01 8.03 18.26
C ASN A 141 -4.32 8.75 17.95
N LYS A 142 -4.23 10.07 17.75
CA LYS A 142 -5.37 10.88 17.34
C LYS A 142 -5.60 10.69 15.85
N ASP A 143 -6.86 10.45 15.48
CA ASP A 143 -7.24 10.48 14.07
C ASP A 143 -6.99 11.87 13.48
N PRO A 144 -6.51 11.96 12.23
CA PRO A 144 -6.48 13.23 11.54
C PRO A 144 -7.92 13.78 11.43
N LYS A 145 -8.09 15.08 11.65
CA LYS A 145 -9.40 15.73 11.52
C LYS A 145 -9.90 15.72 10.08
N ASN A 146 -8.97 15.72 9.14
CA ASN A 146 -9.19 15.73 7.71
C ASN A 146 -8.24 14.73 7.05
N PHE A 147 -8.69 13.97 6.06
CA PHE A 147 -7.85 12.98 5.36
C PHE A 147 -6.63 13.56 4.65
N GLY A 148 -6.65 14.84 4.27
CA GLY A 148 -5.49 15.56 3.75
C GLY A 148 -4.39 15.81 4.78
N ASP A 149 -4.74 15.87 6.07
CA ASP A 149 -3.81 16.25 7.14
C ASP A 149 -2.64 15.26 7.30
N GLN A 150 -2.85 13.99 6.97
CA GLN A 150 -1.82 12.97 7.02
C GLN A 150 -0.67 13.19 6.00
N TYR A 151 -0.89 14.01 4.98
CA TYR A 151 0.09 14.34 3.96
C TYR A 151 0.77 15.69 4.14
N LEU A 152 0.31 16.54 5.07
CA LEU A 152 0.86 17.89 5.25
C LEU A 152 2.34 17.90 5.64
N PHE A 153 2.80 16.90 6.37
CA PHE A 153 4.22 16.73 6.65
C PHE A 153 5.02 16.59 5.35
N TRP A 154 4.57 15.73 4.45
CA TRP A 154 5.22 15.47 3.16
C TRP A 154 5.10 16.65 2.21
N GLU A 155 3.99 17.36 2.22
CA GLU A 155 3.84 18.62 1.49
C GLU A 155 4.92 19.62 1.94
N SER A 156 5.14 19.76 3.25
CA SER A 156 6.18 20.63 3.79
C SER A 156 7.60 20.18 3.42
N GLU A 157 7.86 18.88 3.42
CA GLU A 157 9.18 18.35 3.04
C GLU A 157 9.47 18.54 1.56
N LEU A 158 8.49 18.30 0.69
CA LEU A 158 8.61 18.53 -0.75
C LEU A 158 8.79 20.00 -1.10
N ASN A 159 8.09 20.91 -0.41
CA ASN A 159 8.27 22.36 -0.59
C ASN A 159 9.65 22.87 -0.20
N LYS A 160 10.35 22.19 0.71
CA LYS A 160 11.73 22.53 1.10
C LYS A 160 12.79 21.95 0.17
N SER A 161 12.43 20.93 -0.58
CA SER A 161 13.34 20.22 -1.46
C SER A 161 13.49 20.94 -2.79
N GLU A 162 14.72 21.18 -3.23
CA GLU A 162 15.01 21.64 -4.59
C GLU A 162 15.02 20.46 -5.59
N SER A 163 15.00 19.23 -5.08
CA SER A 163 15.06 18.00 -5.87
C SER A 163 13.66 17.50 -6.26
N PRO A 164 13.54 16.71 -7.35
CA PRO A 164 12.26 16.21 -7.82
C PRO A 164 11.61 15.19 -6.89
N PHE A 165 12.39 14.52 -6.03
CA PHE A 165 11.94 13.49 -5.09
C PHE A 165 12.38 13.82 -3.66
N LEU A 166 11.80 13.13 -2.69
CA LEU A 166 12.12 13.30 -1.26
C LEU A 166 13.58 12.98 -0.93
N ASP A 167 14.16 12.01 -1.63
CA ASP A 167 15.53 11.55 -1.40
C ASP A 167 16.54 12.07 -2.44
N GLY A 168 16.17 13.04 -3.28
CA GLY A 168 17.07 13.69 -4.22
C GLY A 168 16.63 13.59 -5.68
N ASP A 169 17.58 13.40 -6.59
CA ASP A 169 17.31 13.37 -8.04
C ASP A 169 16.68 12.05 -8.52
N ASN A 170 16.78 11.00 -7.71
CA ASN A 170 16.14 9.72 -7.94
C ASN A 170 15.30 9.31 -6.73
N PRO A 171 14.24 8.54 -6.91
CA PRO A 171 13.44 8.03 -5.81
C PRO A 171 14.28 7.19 -4.84
N GLY A 172 14.18 7.49 -3.55
CA GLY A 172 14.84 6.73 -2.49
C GLY A 172 13.86 6.00 -1.57
N THR A 173 14.32 5.63 -0.39
CA THR A 173 13.51 4.84 0.57
C THR A 173 12.23 5.55 0.97
N ARG A 174 12.29 6.88 1.23
CA ARG A 174 11.09 7.66 1.61
C ARG A 174 10.08 7.72 0.48
N ASP A 175 10.56 7.95 -0.74
CA ASP A 175 9.73 7.99 -1.93
C ASP A 175 9.02 6.67 -2.17
N LEU A 176 9.75 5.55 -2.13
CA LEU A 176 9.22 4.22 -2.39
C LEU A 176 8.17 3.81 -1.34
N LEU A 177 8.45 4.07 -0.06
CA LEU A 177 7.51 3.74 1.02
C LEU A 177 6.25 4.60 0.97
N LEU A 178 6.41 5.92 0.76
CA LEU A 178 5.26 6.83 0.65
C LEU A 178 4.45 6.54 -0.61
N PHE A 179 5.10 6.32 -1.75
CA PHE A 179 4.40 6.00 -2.99
C PHE A 179 3.71 4.65 -2.93
N GLY A 180 4.26 3.67 -2.20
CA GLY A 180 3.57 2.41 -1.89
C GLY A 180 2.24 2.64 -1.16
N ILE A 181 2.18 3.60 -0.24
CA ILE A 181 0.94 4.00 0.43
C ILE A 181 -0.02 4.65 -0.58
N ILE A 182 0.49 5.56 -1.43
CA ILE A 182 -0.32 6.18 -2.48
C ILE A 182 -0.91 5.13 -3.42
N GLN A 183 -0.13 4.13 -3.83
CA GLN A 183 -0.61 3.02 -4.66
C GLN A 183 -1.74 2.22 -3.97
N CYS A 184 -1.62 1.99 -2.66
CA CYS A 184 -2.68 1.36 -1.89
C CYS A 184 -3.97 2.20 -1.91
N HIS A 185 -3.86 3.53 -1.76
CA HIS A 185 -5.02 4.43 -1.84
C HIS A 185 -5.59 4.53 -3.26
N ALA A 186 -4.72 4.60 -4.27
CA ALA A 186 -5.12 4.73 -5.67
C ALA A 186 -5.83 3.48 -6.20
N SER A 187 -5.60 2.33 -5.58
CA SER A 187 -6.31 1.09 -5.93
C SER A 187 -7.77 1.06 -5.48
N LEU A 188 -8.21 2.04 -4.67
CA LEU A 188 -9.51 2.01 -3.99
C LEU A 188 -10.16 3.40 -3.97
N PRO A 189 -11.49 3.50 -4.13
CA PRO A 189 -12.22 4.74 -3.94
C PRO A 189 -12.39 5.01 -2.45
N VAL A 190 -11.37 5.57 -1.82
CA VAL A 190 -11.35 5.86 -0.37
C VAL A 190 -11.15 7.35 -0.11
N PRO A 191 -11.63 7.90 1.03
CA PRO A 191 -11.50 9.32 1.34
C PRO A 191 -10.07 9.89 1.29
N PRO A 192 -8.99 9.16 1.65
CA PRO A 192 -7.64 9.63 1.43
C PRO A 192 -7.29 9.87 -0.05
N LEU A 193 -7.83 9.08 -0.98
CA LEU A 193 -7.66 9.32 -2.41
C LEU A 193 -8.36 10.61 -2.84
N GLU A 194 -9.57 10.87 -2.36
CA GLU A 194 -10.30 12.11 -2.64
C GLU A 194 -9.53 13.33 -2.13
N ALA A 195 -8.90 13.24 -0.95
CA ALA A 195 -8.05 14.30 -0.43
C ALA A 195 -6.82 14.54 -1.32
N LEU A 196 -6.15 13.49 -1.77
CA LEU A 196 -5.02 13.60 -2.71
C LEU A 196 -5.42 14.26 -4.03
N GLN A 197 -6.65 14.01 -4.50
CA GLN A 197 -7.17 14.61 -5.74
C GLN A 197 -7.52 16.08 -5.57
N ASN A 198 -8.14 16.46 -4.47
CA ASN A 198 -8.92 17.71 -4.36
C ASN A 198 -8.43 18.68 -3.27
N ASP A 199 -7.61 18.26 -2.31
CA ASP A 199 -7.15 19.15 -1.24
C ASP A 199 -6.14 20.18 -1.79
N ALA A 200 -6.53 21.45 -1.78
CA ALA A 200 -5.70 22.54 -2.30
C ALA A 200 -4.36 22.69 -1.56
N ARG A 201 -4.27 22.19 -0.32
CA ARG A 201 -3.05 22.22 0.51
C ARG A 201 -1.98 21.22 0.06
N LEU A 202 -2.29 20.30 -0.86
CA LEU A 202 -1.42 19.18 -1.25
C LEU A 202 -0.92 19.31 -2.70
N ALA A 203 -0.51 20.50 -3.10
CA ALA A 203 -0.08 20.77 -4.48
C ALA A 203 1.23 20.05 -4.82
N GLU A 204 2.23 20.13 -3.94
CA GLU A 204 3.53 19.48 -4.17
C GLU A 204 3.46 17.97 -4.01
N VAL A 205 2.63 17.45 -3.11
CA VAL A 205 2.37 16.01 -3.05
C VAL A 205 1.79 15.50 -4.38
N ARG A 206 0.83 16.22 -5.00
CA ARG A 206 0.30 15.85 -6.32
C ARG A 206 1.36 15.93 -7.43
N ASN A 207 2.18 16.96 -7.42
CA ASN A 207 3.30 17.13 -8.36
C ASN A 207 4.30 15.97 -8.21
N TRP A 208 4.68 15.63 -6.99
CA TRP A 208 5.55 14.50 -6.70
C TRP A 208 4.92 13.16 -7.14
N ILE A 209 3.62 12.92 -6.87
CA ILE A 209 2.90 11.72 -7.35
C ILE A 209 3.01 11.62 -8.87
N SER A 210 2.82 12.72 -9.59
CA SER A 210 2.93 12.74 -11.06
C SER A 210 4.34 12.37 -11.51
N LYS A 211 5.38 12.88 -10.85
CA LYS A 211 6.77 12.52 -11.13
C LYS A 211 7.04 11.03 -10.89
N MET A 212 6.52 10.48 -9.77
CA MET A 212 6.61 9.05 -9.47
C MET A 212 5.90 8.19 -10.53
N GLN A 213 4.70 8.59 -10.96
CA GLN A 213 3.97 7.89 -12.03
C GLN A 213 4.72 7.89 -13.36
N VAL A 214 5.36 9.00 -13.72
CA VAL A 214 6.20 9.08 -14.92
C VAL A 214 7.43 8.17 -14.79
N ARG A 215 8.09 8.17 -13.62
CA ARG A 215 9.26 7.32 -13.34
C ARG A 215 8.93 5.83 -13.46
N PHE A 216 7.75 5.43 -12.96
CA PHE A 216 7.30 4.04 -12.88
C PHE A 216 6.24 3.67 -13.94
N LYS A 217 6.16 4.41 -15.05
CA LYS A 217 5.11 4.24 -16.09
C LYS A 217 4.96 2.80 -16.63
N ASP A 218 6.07 2.05 -16.67
CA ASP A 218 6.12 0.68 -17.20
C ASP A 218 6.00 -0.38 -16.07
N TYR A 219 5.76 0.05 -14.83
CA TYR A 219 5.58 -0.86 -13.71
C TYR A 219 4.21 -1.54 -13.77
N VAL A 220 4.19 -2.88 -13.79
CA VAL A 220 2.99 -3.70 -14.08
C VAL A 220 1.86 -3.52 -13.07
N TYR A 221 2.19 -3.14 -11.83
CA TYR A 221 1.21 -2.95 -10.75
C TYR A 221 0.94 -1.47 -10.45
N LEU A 222 1.28 -0.59 -11.38
CA LEU A 222 1.03 0.84 -11.21
C LEU A 222 -0.47 1.10 -11.27
N HIS A 223 -1.00 1.60 -10.18
CA HIS A 223 -2.32 2.21 -10.16
C HIS A 223 -2.16 3.64 -10.71
N SER A 224 -2.39 3.77 -12.00
CA SER A 224 -2.12 5.00 -12.76
C SER A 224 -3.20 6.06 -12.60
N GLY A 225 -3.02 7.17 -13.33
CA GLY A 225 -3.84 8.36 -13.34
C GLY A 225 -5.36 8.18 -13.41
N GLU A 226 -5.85 7.07 -13.95
CA GLU A 226 -7.28 6.77 -13.95
C GLU A 226 -7.92 6.81 -12.57
N HIS A 227 -7.17 6.47 -11.52
CA HIS A 227 -7.63 6.50 -10.14
C HIS A 227 -7.40 7.85 -9.48
N PHE A 228 -6.58 8.72 -10.05
CA PHE A 228 -6.35 10.08 -9.57
C PHE A 228 -7.24 11.12 -10.27
N GLU A 229 -7.97 10.74 -11.31
CA GLU A 229 -8.93 11.63 -11.96
C GLU A 229 -10.27 11.67 -11.18
N PRO A 230 -10.81 12.85 -10.89
CA PRO A 230 -12.03 13.02 -10.08
C PRO A 230 -13.29 12.34 -10.63
N SER A 231 -13.27 11.94 -11.90
CA SER A 231 -14.45 11.44 -12.63
C SER A 231 -14.72 9.95 -12.44
N ILE A 232 -13.82 9.18 -11.79
CA ILE A 232 -13.96 7.72 -11.74
C ILE A 232 -14.30 7.25 -10.32
N THR A 233 -15.57 7.32 -9.98
CA THR A 233 -16.13 6.57 -8.84
C THR A 233 -16.47 5.15 -9.29
N LYS A 234 -15.55 4.20 -9.09
CA LYS A 234 -15.89 2.77 -9.23
C LYS A 234 -16.76 2.34 -8.05
N THR A 235 -18.07 2.27 -8.27
CA THR A 235 -18.99 1.64 -7.32
C THR A 235 -18.91 0.13 -7.46
N ASN A 236 -18.04 -0.52 -6.69
CA ASN A 236 -17.97 -1.97 -6.62
C ASN A 236 -19.09 -2.49 -5.70
N ARG A 237 -19.94 -3.37 -6.23
CA ARG A 237 -20.98 -4.02 -5.42
C ARG A 237 -20.36 -5.12 -4.57
N THR A 238 -20.55 -5.04 -3.25
CA THR A 238 -20.16 -6.11 -2.32
C THR A 238 -20.90 -7.40 -2.62
N SER A 239 -20.17 -8.51 -2.69
CA SER A 239 -20.78 -9.83 -2.79
C SER A 239 -21.48 -10.21 -1.47
N PHE A 240 -22.45 -11.12 -1.54
CA PHE A 240 -23.14 -11.64 -0.34
C PHE A 240 -22.16 -12.22 0.69
N LEU A 241 -21.16 -12.98 0.21
CA LEU A 241 -20.11 -13.57 1.06
C LEU A 241 -19.26 -12.50 1.78
N GLN A 242 -18.91 -11.42 1.11
CA GLN A 242 -18.17 -10.31 1.71
C GLN A 242 -18.99 -9.63 2.81
N ARG A 243 -20.30 -9.47 2.62
CA ARG A 243 -21.21 -8.94 3.65
C ARG A 243 -21.30 -9.88 4.85
N CYS A 244 -21.41 -11.19 4.62
CA CYS A 244 -21.42 -12.17 5.70
C CYS A 244 -20.13 -12.12 6.52
N VAL A 245 -18.95 -12.13 5.87
CA VAL A 245 -17.66 -12.02 6.57
C VAL A 245 -17.59 -10.75 7.41
N PHE A 246 -18.10 -9.65 6.91
CA PHE A 246 -18.11 -8.38 7.63
C PHE A 246 -19.05 -8.41 8.84
N TYR A 247 -20.28 -8.89 8.68
CA TYR A 247 -21.28 -8.89 9.76
C TYR A 247 -21.06 -9.97 10.83
N PHE A 248 -20.44 -11.09 10.50
CA PHE A 248 -20.12 -12.15 11.46
C PHE A 248 -18.73 -12.03 12.08
N GLY A 249 -17.89 -11.17 11.55
CA GLY A 249 -16.54 -10.91 12.05
C GLY A 249 -16.43 -9.66 12.94
N MET A 250 -17.50 -8.86 13.04
CA MET A 250 -17.65 -7.76 14.00
C MET A 250 -18.34 -8.23 15.27
#